data_04dd775020830477a67ea7bd20420349
#
_entry.id   04dd775020830477a67ea7bd20420349
#
_cell.length_a   1.000
_cell.length_b   1.000
_cell.length_c   1.000
_cell.angle_alpha   90.00
_cell.angle_beta   90.00
_cell.angle_gamma   90.00
#
_symmetry.space_group_name_H-M   'P 1'
#
loop_
_entity.id
_entity.type
_entity.pdbx_description
1 polymer ?
#
loop_
_entity_poly.entity_id
_entity_poly.type
_entity_poly.pdbx_seq_one_letter_code
_entity_poly.pdbx_strand_id
1 'polypeptide(L)'
;MFKLKNKKMLKKIIIVIIIVGAIGGAYGLYVFFMPHRDVQSVEAFATISANDLVAEYLKDNAAANLKYLADDGDSKVLNITGRVSSIETDQKNQLVLILKDEGAAIGVSCTFMESTNKNAKKLKVGDVVKIKGVLRSGVDEDSEMLEEDVIIENCDVLS
;
A
#
# COMPACT_ATOMS: atom_id res chain seq x y z
N MET A 1 43.46 3.13 27.60
CA MET A 1 43.03 4.46 28.09
C MET A 1 43.62 5.54 27.16
N PHE A 2 42.88 5.98 26.15
CA PHE A 2 43.35 7.03 25.21
C PHE A 2 43.25 8.37 25.90
N LYS A 3 44.37 8.94 26.35
CA LYS A 3 44.43 10.34 26.80
C LYS A 3 44.30 11.25 25.60
N LEU A 4 43.12 11.85 25.42
CA LEU A 4 42.86 12.92 24.43
C LEU A 4 43.64 14.19 24.84
N LYS A 5 44.90 14.25 24.43
CA LYS A 5 45.90 15.26 24.83
C LYS A 5 45.76 16.58 24.03
N ASN A 6 44.70 16.77 23.21
CA ASN A 6 44.62 17.97 22.40
C ASN A 6 43.18 18.53 22.31
N LYS A 7 42.88 19.54 23.11
CA LYS A 7 41.58 20.25 23.11
C LYS A 7 41.14 20.72 21.71
N LYS A 8 42.12 20.99 20.82
CA LYS A 8 41.81 21.35 19.43
C LYS A 8 41.31 20.16 18.59
N MET A 9 41.87 18.96 18.81
CA MET A 9 41.38 17.74 18.15
C MET A 9 40.01 17.35 18.67
N LEU A 10 39.75 17.44 19.95
CA LEU A 10 38.43 17.15 20.55
C LEU A 10 37.34 18.07 19.97
N LYS A 11 37.62 19.39 19.84
CA LYS A 11 36.69 20.32 19.20
C LYS A 11 36.39 19.95 17.74
N LYS A 12 37.39 19.54 16.96
CA LYS A 12 37.19 19.08 15.58
C LYS A 12 36.32 17.83 15.49
N ILE A 13 36.54 16.85 16.38
CA ILE A 13 35.74 15.63 16.45
C ILE A 13 34.29 15.95 16.79
N ILE A 14 34.06 16.83 17.78
CA ILE A 14 32.70 17.25 18.16
C ILE A 14 31.99 17.93 16.99
N ILE A 15 32.68 18.82 16.25
CA ILE A 15 32.11 19.50 15.08
C ILE A 15 31.73 18.50 14.01
N VAL A 16 32.59 17.50 13.73
CA VAL A 16 32.28 16.45 12.74
C VAL A 16 31.05 15.62 13.16
N ILE A 17 30.94 15.26 14.44
CA ILE A 17 29.78 14.52 14.97
C ILE A 17 28.50 15.34 14.82
N ILE A 18 28.55 16.65 15.09
CA ILE A 18 27.38 17.54 14.94
C ILE A 18 26.97 17.64 13.46
N ILE A 19 27.94 17.76 12.54
CA ILE A 19 27.67 17.85 11.10
C ILE A 19 27.02 16.55 10.61
N VAL A 20 27.59 15.39 10.97
CA VAL A 20 27.05 14.08 10.59
C VAL A 20 25.64 13.89 11.18
N GLY A 21 25.43 14.28 12.43
CA GLY A 21 24.11 14.24 13.08
C GLY A 21 23.10 15.17 12.40
N ALA A 22 23.52 16.37 12.01
CA ALA A 22 22.65 17.32 11.30
C ALA A 22 22.25 16.80 9.91
N ILE A 23 23.19 16.22 9.16
CA ILE A 23 22.91 15.64 7.83
C ILE A 23 21.98 14.44 7.97
N GLY A 24 22.26 13.52 8.91
CA GLY A 24 21.43 12.35 9.16
C GLY A 24 20.02 12.73 9.65
N GLY A 25 19.92 13.72 10.53
CA GLY A 25 18.64 14.27 11.00
C GLY A 25 17.84 14.95 9.88
N ALA A 26 18.49 15.76 9.05
CA ALA A 26 17.84 16.40 7.90
C ALA A 26 17.34 15.39 6.87
N TYR A 27 18.14 14.35 6.60
CA TYR A 27 17.73 13.26 5.71
C TYR A 27 16.55 12.46 6.30
N GLY A 28 16.61 12.14 7.59
CA GLY A 28 15.51 11.45 8.28
C GLY A 28 14.21 12.25 8.26
N LEU A 29 14.27 13.57 8.50
CA LEU A 29 13.13 14.46 8.37
C LEU A 29 12.62 14.53 6.93
N TYR A 30 13.52 14.63 5.93
CA TYR A 30 13.14 14.62 4.53
C TYR A 30 12.35 13.37 4.16
N VAL A 31 12.84 12.17 4.54
CA VAL A 31 12.16 10.89 4.28
C VAL A 31 10.83 10.82 5.03
N PHE A 32 10.78 11.30 6.28
CA PHE A 32 9.55 11.30 7.09
C PHE A 32 8.46 12.21 6.52
N PHE A 33 8.83 13.36 5.97
CA PHE A 33 7.90 14.31 5.35
C PHE A 33 7.74 14.10 3.84
N MET A 34 8.34 13.05 3.28
CA MET A 34 8.19 12.75 1.86
C MET A 34 6.69 12.52 1.56
N PRO A 35 6.09 13.29 0.63
CA PRO A 35 4.69 13.07 0.29
C PRO A 35 4.51 11.65 -0.23
N HIS A 36 3.53 10.94 0.32
CA HIS A 36 3.15 9.63 -0.20
C HIS A 36 2.72 9.78 -1.66
N ARG A 37 3.07 8.77 -2.48
CA ARG A 37 2.67 8.74 -3.88
C ARG A 37 1.16 9.01 -4.00
N ASP A 38 0.79 10.03 -4.77
CA ASP A 38 -0.61 10.31 -5.07
C ASP A 38 -1.14 9.32 -6.10
N VAL A 39 -1.62 8.19 -5.60
CA VAL A 39 -2.17 7.09 -6.41
C VAL A 39 -3.32 7.55 -7.28
N GLN A 40 -4.07 8.57 -6.83
CA GLN A 40 -5.25 9.04 -7.56
C GLN A 40 -4.89 9.88 -8.78
N SER A 41 -3.73 10.56 -8.77
CA SER A 41 -3.23 11.34 -9.92
C SER A 41 -2.50 10.50 -10.97
N VAL A 42 -2.05 9.30 -10.62
CA VAL A 42 -1.31 8.39 -11.54
C VAL A 42 -2.30 7.69 -12.46
N GLU A 43 -1.97 7.55 -13.75
CA GLU A 43 -2.76 6.74 -14.68
C GLU A 43 -2.76 5.26 -14.26
N ALA A 44 -3.93 4.63 -14.32
CA ALA A 44 -4.02 3.21 -13.99
C ALA A 44 -3.35 2.36 -15.08
N PHE A 45 -2.52 1.42 -14.66
CA PHE A 45 -1.85 0.47 -15.55
C PHE A 45 -2.84 -0.41 -16.30
N ALA A 46 -3.94 -0.82 -15.63
CA ALA A 46 -4.98 -1.64 -16.22
C ALA A 46 -6.31 -1.44 -15.49
N THR A 47 -7.40 -1.79 -16.20
CA THR A 47 -8.72 -2.00 -15.58
C THR A 47 -9.02 -3.49 -15.63
N ILE A 48 -9.28 -4.09 -14.47
CA ILE A 48 -9.49 -5.52 -14.31
C ILE A 48 -10.64 -5.78 -13.32
N SER A 49 -11.36 -6.88 -13.46
CA SER A 49 -12.34 -7.27 -12.45
C SER A 49 -11.64 -7.89 -11.23
N ALA A 50 -12.28 -7.80 -10.06
CA ALA A 50 -11.77 -8.44 -8.84
C ALA A 50 -11.55 -9.94 -9.04
N ASN A 51 -12.49 -10.62 -9.71
CA ASN A 51 -12.41 -12.06 -9.98
C ASN A 51 -11.27 -12.40 -10.93
N ASP A 52 -11.08 -11.61 -12.01
CA ASP A 52 -10.00 -11.87 -12.96
C ASP A 52 -8.63 -11.66 -12.31
N LEU A 53 -8.50 -10.64 -11.46
CA LEU A 53 -7.27 -10.38 -10.71
C LEU A 53 -6.94 -11.55 -9.78
N VAL A 54 -7.91 -12.02 -9.01
CA VAL A 54 -7.76 -13.20 -8.15
C VAL A 54 -7.41 -14.44 -9.00
N ALA A 55 -8.08 -14.64 -10.13
CA ALA A 55 -7.82 -15.78 -11.02
C ALA A 55 -6.39 -15.75 -11.61
N GLU A 56 -5.86 -14.57 -11.94
CA GLU A 56 -4.46 -14.44 -12.37
C GLU A 56 -3.49 -14.89 -11.26
N TYR A 57 -3.73 -14.49 -10.01
CA TYR A 57 -2.93 -14.88 -8.87
C TYR A 57 -3.01 -16.38 -8.58
N LEU A 58 -4.20 -16.96 -8.59
CA LEU A 58 -4.39 -18.38 -8.36
C LEU A 58 -3.80 -19.25 -9.49
N LYS A 59 -3.67 -18.72 -10.70
CA LYS A 59 -3.07 -19.41 -11.83
C LYS A 59 -1.55 -19.45 -11.76
N ASP A 60 -0.93 -18.32 -11.43
CA ASP A 60 0.53 -18.17 -11.35
C ASP A 60 0.86 -16.92 -10.51
N ASN A 61 1.02 -17.12 -9.22
CA ASN A 61 1.32 -16.07 -8.25
C ASN A 61 2.62 -15.34 -8.61
N ALA A 62 3.68 -16.07 -8.97
CA ALA A 62 4.97 -15.49 -9.30
C ALA A 62 4.88 -14.57 -10.53
N ALA A 63 4.18 -15.00 -11.58
CA ALA A 63 3.97 -14.20 -12.78
C ALA A 63 3.09 -12.97 -12.50
N ALA A 64 2.04 -13.10 -11.69
CA ALA A 64 1.18 -11.99 -11.27
C ALA A 64 1.96 -10.97 -10.42
N ASN A 65 2.79 -11.42 -9.49
CA ASN A 65 3.67 -10.56 -8.71
C ASN A 65 4.64 -9.78 -9.60
N LEU A 66 5.32 -10.42 -10.55
CA LEU A 66 6.19 -9.74 -11.52
C LEU A 66 5.45 -8.71 -12.38
N LYS A 67 4.18 -8.95 -12.67
CA LYS A 67 3.35 -8.05 -13.48
C LYS A 67 2.89 -6.81 -12.70
N TYR A 68 2.54 -6.96 -11.44
CA TYR A 68 1.82 -5.95 -10.67
C TYR A 68 2.58 -5.36 -9.50
N LEU A 69 3.47 -6.11 -8.86
CA LEU A 69 4.28 -5.63 -7.73
C LEU A 69 5.60 -5.05 -8.20
N ALA A 70 6.14 -4.13 -7.44
CA ALA A 70 7.48 -3.59 -7.59
C ALA A 70 8.19 -3.54 -6.23
N ASP A 71 9.46 -3.97 -6.21
CA ASP A 71 10.29 -4.04 -5.00
C ASP A 71 10.58 -2.68 -4.36
N ASP A 72 10.52 -1.62 -5.17
CA ASP A 72 10.78 -0.23 -4.77
C ASP A 72 9.54 0.51 -4.21
N GLY A 73 8.42 -0.18 -4.07
CA GLY A 73 7.15 0.39 -3.62
C GLY A 73 6.34 1.09 -4.73
N ASP A 74 6.81 1.04 -5.98
CA ASP A 74 6.13 1.58 -7.16
C ASP A 74 5.21 0.55 -7.85
N SER A 75 4.57 -0.31 -7.05
CA SER A 75 3.58 -1.28 -7.53
C SER A 75 2.52 -0.64 -8.42
N LYS A 76 1.92 -1.44 -9.30
CA LYS A 76 0.98 -0.93 -10.31
C LYS A 76 -0.29 -0.39 -9.68
N VAL A 77 -0.74 0.75 -10.20
CA VAL A 77 -2.05 1.31 -9.90
C VAL A 77 -3.07 0.66 -10.82
N LEU A 78 -4.14 0.14 -10.26
CA LEU A 78 -5.17 -0.59 -10.97
C LEU A 78 -6.54 0.06 -10.78
N ASN A 79 -7.39 -0.06 -11.79
CA ASN A 79 -8.82 0.14 -11.64
C ASN A 79 -9.48 -1.23 -11.47
N ILE A 80 -10.04 -1.49 -10.31
CA ILE A 80 -10.68 -2.75 -9.97
C ILE A 80 -12.20 -2.58 -10.04
N THR A 81 -12.87 -3.44 -10.78
CA THR A 81 -14.33 -3.52 -10.81
C THR A 81 -14.80 -4.75 -10.06
N GLY A 82 -15.83 -4.62 -9.25
CA GLY A 82 -16.34 -5.76 -8.50
C GLY A 82 -17.59 -5.44 -7.70
N ARG A 83 -18.17 -6.48 -7.12
CA ARG A 83 -19.32 -6.38 -6.21
C ARG A 83 -18.83 -6.27 -4.78
N VAL A 84 -19.35 -5.31 -4.03
CA VAL A 84 -19.07 -5.15 -2.61
C VAL A 84 -19.69 -6.32 -1.84
N SER A 85 -18.86 -7.15 -1.24
CA SER A 85 -19.24 -8.29 -0.40
C SER A 85 -19.32 -7.91 1.07
N SER A 86 -18.37 -7.12 1.58
CA SER A 86 -18.39 -6.57 2.94
C SER A 86 -17.78 -5.18 3.00
N ILE A 87 -18.13 -4.45 4.05
CA ILE A 87 -17.60 -3.13 4.38
C ILE A 87 -17.16 -3.18 5.84
N GLU A 88 -15.88 -2.99 6.06
CA GLU A 88 -15.26 -3.09 7.37
C GLU A 88 -14.51 -1.79 7.71
N THR A 89 -14.05 -1.68 8.93
CA THR A 89 -13.21 -0.57 9.37
C THR A 89 -11.99 -1.15 10.07
N ASP A 90 -10.82 -0.73 9.63
CA ASP A 90 -9.56 -1.17 10.22
C ASP A 90 -9.26 -0.45 11.56
N GLN A 91 -8.13 -0.81 12.17
CA GLN A 91 -7.68 -0.22 13.44
C GLN A 91 -7.32 1.27 13.33
N LYS A 92 -7.14 1.79 12.11
CA LYS A 92 -6.84 3.20 11.82
C LYS A 92 -8.09 4.01 11.42
N ASN A 93 -9.29 3.44 11.57
CA ASN A 93 -10.56 4.01 11.10
C ASN A 93 -10.62 4.21 9.57
N GLN A 94 -9.84 3.46 8.81
CA GLN A 94 -9.92 3.43 7.37
C GLN A 94 -10.98 2.40 6.94
N LEU A 95 -11.79 2.74 5.96
CA LEU A 95 -12.76 1.80 5.41
C LEU A 95 -12.03 0.77 4.52
N VAL A 96 -12.43 -0.47 4.66
CA VAL A 96 -11.98 -1.60 3.87
C VAL A 96 -13.19 -2.23 3.21
N LEU A 97 -13.18 -2.22 1.88
CA LEU A 97 -14.21 -2.88 1.08
C LEU A 97 -13.65 -4.20 0.53
N ILE A 98 -14.38 -5.28 0.75
CA ILE A 98 -14.05 -6.56 0.12
C ILE A 98 -14.89 -6.69 -1.15
N LEU A 99 -14.22 -6.82 -2.29
CA LEU A 99 -14.85 -7.07 -3.58
C LEU A 99 -14.75 -8.56 -3.90
N LYS A 100 -15.90 -9.21 -3.89
CA LYS A 100 -15.96 -10.67 -4.07
C LYS A 100 -17.33 -11.08 -4.60
N ASP A 101 -17.38 -12.04 -5.52
CA ASP A 101 -18.62 -12.65 -5.95
C ASP A 101 -19.16 -13.64 -4.90
N GLU A 102 -20.44 -13.89 -4.98
CA GLU A 102 -21.11 -14.81 -4.08
C GLU A 102 -20.53 -16.23 -4.21
N GLY A 103 -20.12 -16.79 -3.07
CA GLY A 103 -19.51 -18.12 -3.00
C GLY A 103 -18.02 -18.20 -3.35
N ALA A 104 -17.37 -17.09 -3.74
CA ALA A 104 -15.91 -17.06 -3.91
C ALA A 104 -15.21 -17.14 -2.56
N ALA A 105 -14.12 -17.90 -2.46
CA ALA A 105 -13.31 -18.02 -1.25
C ALA A 105 -12.46 -16.76 -1.05
N ILE A 106 -11.76 -16.32 -2.11
CA ILE A 106 -10.83 -15.19 -2.13
C ILE A 106 -11.45 -14.01 -2.88
N GLY A 107 -11.18 -12.79 -2.40
CA GLY A 107 -11.61 -11.55 -3.02
C GLY A 107 -10.48 -10.54 -3.18
N VAL A 108 -10.86 -9.28 -3.30
CA VAL A 108 -9.95 -8.14 -3.32
C VAL A 108 -10.30 -7.19 -2.19
N SER A 109 -9.38 -7.02 -1.26
CA SER A 109 -9.48 -6.10 -0.13
C SER A 109 -8.99 -4.72 -0.54
N CYS A 110 -9.88 -3.73 -0.52
CA CYS A 110 -9.63 -2.35 -0.93
C CYS A 110 -9.63 -1.43 0.29
N THR A 111 -8.47 -0.97 0.74
CA THR A 111 -8.32 -0.04 1.86
C THR A 111 -8.32 1.40 1.38
N PHE A 112 -9.24 2.21 1.91
CA PHE A 112 -9.40 3.61 1.59
C PHE A 112 -8.53 4.50 2.48
N MET A 113 -8.04 5.61 1.94
CA MET A 113 -7.39 6.65 2.74
C MET A 113 -8.43 7.43 3.56
N GLU A 114 -8.00 8.06 4.64
CA GLU A 114 -8.88 8.94 5.42
C GLU A 114 -9.56 10.01 4.56
N SER A 115 -8.84 10.57 3.58
CA SER A 115 -9.35 11.57 2.63
C SER A 115 -10.43 11.05 1.69
N THR A 116 -10.40 9.75 1.34
CA THR A 116 -11.32 9.09 0.40
C THR A 116 -12.41 8.26 1.08
N ASN A 117 -12.30 8.02 2.38
CA ASN A 117 -13.31 7.30 3.18
C ASN A 117 -14.75 7.81 2.95
N LYS A 118 -14.91 9.13 2.79
CA LYS A 118 -16.23 9.75 2.54
C LYS A 118 -16.92 9.23 1.28
N ASN A 119 -16.15 8.84 0.26
CA ASN A 119 -16.67 8.31 -1.00
C ASN A 119 -17.15 6.86 -0.80
N ALA A 120 -16.35 6.07 -0.07
CA ALA A 120 -16.68 4.69 0.28
C ALA A 120 -17.88 4.56 1.23
N LYS A 121 -18.09 5.52 2.14
CA LYS A 121 -19.24 5.53 3.08
C LYS A 121 -20.61 5.55 2.41
N LYS A 122 -20.68 5.91 1.14
CA LYS A 122 -21.95 5.94 0.38
C LYS A 122 -22.32 4.58 -0.18
N LEU A 123 -21.38 3.65 -0.21
CA LEU A 123 -21.53 2.33 -0.79
C LEU A 123 -22.22 1.37 0.18
N LYS A 124 -22.85 0.36 -0.39
CA LYS A 124 -23.56 -0.69 0.32
C LYS A 124 -23.12 -2.06 -0.18
N VAL A 125 -23.24 -3.06 0.68
CA VAL A 125 -23.06 -4.46 0.28
C VAL A 125 -24.01 -4.77 -0.88
N GLY A 126 -23.48 -5.39 -1.92
CA GLY A 126 -24.17 -5.70 -3.16
C GLY A 126 -23.97 -4.69 -4.29
N ASP A 127 -23.48 -3.48 -4.01
CA ASP A 127 -23.17 -2.50 -5.04
C ASP A 127 -22.05 -3.01 -5.97
N VAL A 128 -22.16 -2.71 -7.25
CA VAL A 128 -21.07 -2.90 -8.23
C VAL A 128 -20.32 -1.59 -8.36
N VAL A 129 -19.03 -1.63 -8.09
CA VAL A 129 -18.18 -0.44 -7.98
C VAL A 129 -16.96 -0.55 -8.85
N LYS A 130 -16.38 0.61 -9.17
CA LYS A 130 -15.04 0.73 -9.77
C LYS A 130 -14.16 1.52 -8.81
N ILE A 131 -13.07 0.91 -8.38
CA ILE A 131 -12.16 1.45 -7.38
C ILE A 131 -10.78 1.56 -8.02
N LYS A 132 -10.10 2.68 -7.79
CA LYS A 132 -8.71 2.89 -8.16
C LYS A 132 -7.84 2.77 -6.92
N GLY A 133 -6.78 1.98 -7.01
CA GLY A 133 -5.83 1.80 -5.92
C GLY A 133 -4.52 1.19 -6.39
N VAL A 134 -3.56 1.10 -5.49
CA VAL A 134 -2.24 0.49 -5.74
C VAL A 134 -2.20 -0.92 -5.16
N LEU A 135 -1.70 -1.87 -5.93
CA LEU A 135 -1.52 -3.24 -5.46
C LEU A 135 -0.45 -3.30 -4.36
N ARG A 136 -0.79 -3.92 -3.24
CA ARG A 136 0.11 -4.09 -2.10
C ARG A 136 0.58 -5.52 -1.92
N SER A 137 -0.32 -6.49 -2.06
CA SER A 137 -0.03 -7.91 -1.94
C SER A 137 -0.97 -8.72 -2.84
N GLY A 138 -0.45 -9.79 -3.40
CA GLY A 138 -1.25 -10.83 -4.05
C GLY A 138 -1.77 -11.85 -3.05
N VAL A 139 -2.27 -12.96 -3.57
CA VAL A 139 -2.67 -14.12 -2.76
C VAL A 139 -1.40 -14.77 -2.20
N ASP A 140 -1.37 -15.04 -0.89
CA ASP A 140 -0.28 -15.76 -0.26
C ASP A 140 -0.61 -17.27 -0.25
N GLU A 141 0.08 -18.04 -1.10
CA GLU A 141 -0.08 -19.50 -1.17
C GLU A 141 0.61 -20.24 -0.01
N ASP A 142 1.55 -19.58 0.68
CA ASP A 142 2.31 -20.17 1.79
C ASP A 142 1.60 -20.04 3.14
N SER A 143 0.49 -19.32 3.21
CA SER A 143 -0.30 -19.23 4.45
C SER A 143 -1.13 -20.51 4.64
N GLU A 144 -0.59 -21.47 5.38
CA GLU A 144 -1.25 -22.74 5.71
C GLU A 144 -2.59 -22.59 6.46
N MET A 145 -3.03 -21.38 6.77
CA MET A 145 -4.16 -21.17 7.68
C MET A 145 -5.31 -20.32 7.17
N LEU A 146 -5.13 -19.44 6.20
CA LEU A 146 -6.21 -18.57 5.69
C LEU A 146 -5.96 -18.20 4.23
N GLU A 147 -6.95 -18.37 3.39
CA GLU A 147 -6.98 -17.79 2.05
C GLU A 147 -7.02 -16.25 2.20
N GLU A 148 -5.89 -15.59 1.91
CA GLU A 148 -5.80 -14.13 2.03
C GLU A 148 -6.27 -13.47 0.73
N ASP A 149 -7.09 -12.44 0.88
CA ASP A 149 -7.54 -11.59 -0.23
C ASP A 149 -6.36 -10.83 -0.87
N VAL A 150 -6.46 -10.54 -2.16
CA VAL A 150 -5.54 -9.59 -2.82
C VAL A 150 -5.71 -8.21 -2.20
N ILE A 151 -4.61 -7.57 -1.75
CA ILE A 151 -4.65 -6.29 -1.05
C ILE A 151 -4.37 -5.13 -1.99
N ILE A 152 -5.30 -4.19 -2.05
CA ILE A 152 -5.21 -2.91 -2.75
C ILE A 152 -5.29 -1.79 -1.71
N GLU A 153 -4.34 -0.86 -1.77
CA GLU A 153 -4.26 0.27 -0.83
C GLU A 153 -4.45 1.62 -1.54
N ASN A 154 -4.62 2.66 -0.72
CA ASN A 154 -4.81 4.04 -1.18
C ASN A 154 -5.98 4.19 -2.17
N CYS A 155 -7.07 3.50 -1.87
CA CYS A 155 -8.23 3.39 -2.73
C CYS A 155 -9.09 4.68 -2.77
N ASP A 156 -9.71 4.90 -3.92
CA ASP A 156 -10.84 5.82 -4.09
C ASP A 156 -11.85 5.24 -5.08
N VAL A 157 -13.11 5.65 -4.92
CA VAL A 157 -14.19 5.25 -5.83
C VAL A 157 -14.12 6.07 -7.10
N LEU A 158 -14.11 5.40 -8.26
CA LEU A 158 -14.25 6.05 -9.55
C LEU A 158 -15.74 6.22 -9.87
N SER A 159 -16.14 7.45 -10.15
CA SER A 159 -17.51 7.81 -10.59
C SER A 159 -17.73 7.53 -12.08
#